data_61d83f19a95c80cd3577499ebccc0b8d
#
_entry.id   61d83f19a95c80cd3577499ebccc0b8d
#
_cell.length_a   1.000
_cell.length_b   1.000
_cell.length_c   1.000
_cell.angle_alpha   90.00
_cell.angle_beta   90.00
_cell.angle_gamma   90.00
#
_symmetry.space_group_name_H-M   'P 1'
#
loop_
_entity.id
_entity.type
_entity.pdbx_description
1 polymer ?
#
loop_
_entity_poly.entity_id
_entity_poly.type
_entity_poly.pdbx_seq_one_letter_code
_entity_poly.pdbx_strand_id
1 'polypeptide(L)'
;MHSHPNNNNNNNNKQQTNNNHKVLKNEKRKNPSSSSLISNKKLLNGNYTRAKRCIPERCQPPDCRCGGLDIPGGFKPREIPQLVVLTFDDSVNDLNLHIYRRLFEQGRTNPNGCPISATFYVSHEWTDYSQVQNLYAKGHEIASHSVSHSFGEKFSKERWLDEILGQKEILHLYGGVDPNEIRGMRAPFLQTGGDTMFEMLHQANFSYDSSLPVYDIDPPYWPYTLDYSINHDCMIEPCPSNSYPGFWEVGMVMWEDLRGGRCSMADGCFNPSDEDGVYEMVKRNFLRHYTSNRAPFGMYFHSRWFLTEHNMNGFIRFLDEMLQLDDIYLVTNWQMIQWMRNPTPLTHMKKFKPFGCDHIRNRPPLCKAPHTCKARFRSEIRTLKTCQKCPQSYPWTGNNGSG
;
A
#
# COMPACT_ATOMS: atom_id res chain seq x y z
N MET A 1 -67.44 30.42 22.94
CA MET A 1 -68.40 29.90 23.93
C MET A 1 -67.74 28.75 24.68
N HIS A 2 -67.59 29.01 25.97
CA HIS A 2 -67.59 28.09 27.13
C HIS A 2 -66.62 26.84 27.07
N SER A 3 -65.82 26.51 28.00
CA SER A 3 -65.48 26.95 29.39
C SER A 3 -64.75 25.75 29.99
N HIS A 4 -63.65 26.03 30.70
CA HIS A 4 -63.01 25.10 31.65
C HIS A 4 -63.97 24.65 32.78
N PRO A 5 -63.65 23.64 33.64
CA PRO A 5 -62.60 23.80 34.64
C PRO A 5 -61.82 22.54 35.14
N ASN A 6 -60.64 22.84 35.72
CA ASN A 6 -59.89 22.29 36.86
C ASN A 6 -60.42 21.05 37.61
N ASN A 7 -59.48 20.13 38.02
CA ASN A 7 -59.10 20.05 39.44
C ASN A 7 -57.85 19.15 39.66
N ASN A 8 -57.09 19.63 40.62
CA ASN A 8 -55.92 19.08 41.30
C ASN A 8 -56.08 17.66 41.86
N ASN A 9 -54.96 16.91 41.96
CA ASN A 9 -54.44 16.55 43.31
C ASN A 9 -53.01 15.99 43.22
N ASN A 10 -52.26 16.45 44.21
CA ASN A 10 -50.90 16.10 44.61
C ASN A 10 -50.70 14.59 44.90
N ASN A 11 -49.51 14.04 44.61
CA ASN A 11 -48.77 13.36 45.67
C ASN A 11 -47.26 13.25 45.33
N ASN A 12 -46.47 13.64 46.29
CA ASN A 12 -45.01 13.59 46.35
C ASN A 12 -44.48 12.17 46.30
N ASN A 13 -43.39 11.94 45.50
CA ASN A 13 -42.36 11.03 45.96
C ASN A 13 -40.99 11.47 45.40
N LYS A 14 -40.13 11.82 46.32
CA LYS A 14 -38.70 12.12 46.14
C LYS A 14 -37.96 10.85 45.75
N GLN A 15 -37.30 10.85 44.59
CA GLN A 15 -36.16 9.96 44.36
C GLN A 15 -34.97 10.79 43.90
N GLN A 16 -33.92 10.73 44.70
CA GLN A 16 -32.60 11.32 44.43
C GLN A 16 -31.96 10.66 43.23
N THR A 17 -31.64 11.42 42.20
CA THR A 17 -30.73 11.00 41.15
C THR A 17 -29.35 11.60 41.41
N ASN A 18 -28.41 10.73 41.77
CA ASN A 18 -26.99 11.04 41.85
C ASN A 18 -26.42 11.37 40.49
N ASN A 19 -26.09 12.63 40.25
CA ASN A 19 -25.28 13.08 39.12
C ASN A 19 -23.80 12.79 39.40
N ASN A 20 -23.30 11.69 38.86
CA ASN A 20 -21.86 11.48 38.74
C ASN A 20 -21.35 12.07 37.40
N HIS A 21 -20.97 13.33 37.39
CA HIS A 21 -20.10 13.91 36.35
C HIS A 21 -18.70 13.30 36.49
N LYS A 22 -18.38 12.28 35.67
CA LYS A 22 -17.02 11.88 35.41
C LYS A 22 -16.36 12.91 34.48
N VAL A 23 -15.49 13.72 35.09
CA VAL A 23 -14.55 14.57 34.37
C VAL A 23 -13.58 13.66 33.62
N LEU A 24 -13.68 13.62 32.31
CA LEU A 24 -12.68 13.00 31.42
C LEU A 24 -11.39 13.83 31.51
N LYS A 25 -10.41 13.31 32.24
CA LYS A 25 -9.04 13.83 32.21
C LYS A 25 -8.47 13.63 30.81
N ASN A 26 -8.09 14.73 30.17
CA ASN A 26 -7.28 14.74 28.97
C ASN A 26 -5.94 14.06 29.26
N GLU A 27 -5.79 12.80 28.87
CA GLU A 27 -4.49 12.17 28.81
C GLU A 27 -3.73 12.76 27.60
N LYS A 28 -2.72 13.55 27.90
CA LYS A 28 -1.71 13.99 26.93
C LYS A 28 -1.08 12.74 26.33
N ARG A 29 -1.32 12.48 25.03
CA ARG A 29 -0.59 11.49 24.25
C ARG A 29 0.90 11.77 24.38
N LYS A 30 1.61 10.90 25.08
CA LYS A 30 3.08 10.90 25.12
C LYS A 30 3.57 10.48 23.73
N ASN A 31 4.34 11.32 23.06
CA ASN A 31 5.10 10.94 21.89
C ASN A 31 5.99 9.74 22.23
N PRO A 32 6.06 8.69 21.40
CA PRO A 32 7.00 7.61 21.61
C PRO A 32 8.43 8.17 21.46
N SER A 33 9.20 8.05 22.51
CA SER A 33 10.60 8.47 22.57
C SER A 33 11.50 7.49 21.80
N SER A 34 12.65 7.96 21.39
CA SER A 34 13.73 7.34 20.58
C SER A 34 14.29 5.96 21.03
N SER A 35 13.58 5.24 21.87
CA SER A 35 13.95 3.89 22.33
C SER A 35 13.45 2.75 21.43
N SER A 36 12.83 3.05 20.25
CA SER A 36 12.07 2.05 19.51
C SER A 36 12.94 1.01 18.78
N LEU A 37 14.05 1.39 18.16
CA LEU A 37 14.91 0.44 17.42
C LEU A 37 15.61 -0.58 18.33
N ILE A 38 16.07 -0.17 19.52
CA ILE A 38 16.71 -1.08 20.49
C ILE A 38 15.70 -2.05 21.09
N SER A 39 14.45 -1.60 21.29
CA SER A 39 13.34 -2.45 21.75
C SER A 39 12.93 -3.47 20.67
N ASN A 40 12.99 -3.10 19.41
CA ASN A 40 12.53 -3.93 18.30
C ASN A 40 13.46 -5.13 18.00
N LYS A 41 14.76 -5.05 18.29
CA LYS A 41 15.67 -6.21 18.17
C LYS A 41 15.33 -7.40 19.09
N LYS A 42 14.53 -7.18 20.14
CA LYS A 42 13.97 -8.26 20.97
C LYS A 42 12.74 -8.96 20.36
N LEU A 43 12.13 -8.40 19.32
CA LEU A 43 10.93 -8.93 18.68
C LEU A 43 11.21 -10.14 17.75
N LEU A 44 12.48 -10.44 17.43
CA LEU A 44 12.85 -11.38 16.35
C LEU A 44 12.81 -12.89 16.75
N ASN A 45 12.11 -13.27 17.81
CA ASN A 45 12.02 -14.65 18.29
C ASN A 45 10.61 -15.24 18.13
N GLY A 46 10.19 -15.50 16.90
CA GLY A 46 8.96 -16.22 16.61
C GLY A 46 9.25 -17.69 16.24
N ASN A 47 8.44 -18.61 16.75
CA ASN A 47 8.47 -20.00 16.30
C ASN A 47 7.52 -20.15 15.10
N TYR A 48 8.08 -20.13 13.89
CA TYR A 48 7.33 -20.39 12.67
C TYR A 48 7.39 -21.86 12.29
N THR A 49 6.34 -22.35 11.69
CA THR A 49 6.27 -23.74 11.22
C THR A 49 6.12 -23.76 9.71
N ARG A 50 6.62 -24.80 9.08
CA ARG A 50 6.50 -24.98 7.64
C ARG A 50 5.03 -24.94 7.22
N ALA A 51 4.73 -24.11 6.23
CA ALA A 51 3.39 -23.97 5.67
C ALA A 51 2.91 -25.26 5.02
N LYS A 52 1.63 -25.56 5.23
CA LYS A 52 0.96 -26.72 4.60
C LYS A 52 0.19 -26.24 3.36
N ARG A 53 -0.23 -27.18 2.53
CA ARG A 53 -1.13 -26.88 1.42
C ARG A 53 -2.43 -26.25 1.95
N CYS A 54 -2.94 -25.25 1.26
CA CYS A 54 -4.15 -24.56 1.65
C CYS A 54 -5.37 -25.46 1.60
N ILE A 55 -6.23 -25.32 2.61
CA ILE A 55 -7.53 -25.99 2.72
C ILE A 55 -8.60 -24.89 2.70
N PRO A 56 -9.32 -24.70 1.56
CA PRO A 56 -10.23 -23.58 1.39
C PRO A 56 -11.28 -23.44 2.49
N GLU A 57 -11.79 -24.57 3.00
CA GLU A 57 -12.81 -24.60 4.05
C GLU A 57 -12.31 -24.04 5.39
N ARG A 58 -10.99 -24.00 5.59
CA ARG A 58 -10.33 -23.50 6.80
C ARG A 58 -9.67 -22.13 6.63
N CYS A 59 -9.66 -21.63 5.40
CA CYS A 59 -9.01 -20.36 5.05
C CYS A 59 -10.04 -19.44 4.42
N GLN A 60 -10.66 -18.62 5.24
CA GLN A 60 -11.75 -17.72 4.85
C GLN A 60 -11.47 -16.25 5.18
N PRO A 61 -11.95 -15.32 4.35
CA PRO A 61 -11.93 -13.90 4.72
C PRO A 61 -12.59 -13.63 6.09
N PRO A 62 -12.19 -12.61 6.82
CA PRO A 62 -11.28 -11.53 6.42
C PRO A 62 -9.79 -11.83 6.57
N ASP A 63 -9.41 -12.90 7.30
CA ASP A 63 -8.05 -13.05 7.80
C ASP A 63 -7.22 -14.07 7.04
N CYS A 64 -7.86 -14.93 6.22
CA CYS A 64 -7.17 -15.94 5.43
C CYS A 64 -7.74 -16.05 4.03
N ARG A 65 -6.87 -16.26 3.04
CA ARG A 65 -7.24 -16.57 1.67
C ARG A 65 -6.21 -17.49 1.03
N CYS A 66 -6.69 -18.62 0.48
CA CYS A 66 -5.85 -19.47 -0.37
C CYS A 66 -5.45 -18.73 -1.65
N GLY A 67 -4.23 -18.96 -2.10
CA GLY A 67 -3.81 -18.57 -3.44
C GLY A 67 -4.58 -19.36 -4.51
N GLY A 68 -4.93 -18.71 -5.61
CA GLY A 68 -5.66 -19.35 -6.72
C GLY A 68 -6.35 -18.37 -7.66
N LEU A 69 -7.24 -18.94 -8.46
CA LEU A 69 -7.95 -18.24 -9.53
C LEU A 69 -9.39 -17.88 -9.16
N ASP A 70 -9.87 -18.40 -8.02
CA ASP A 70 -11.26 -18.25 -7.59
C ASP A 70 -11.54 -16.81 -7.13
N ILE A 71 -12.72 -16.32 -7.49
CA ILE A 71 -13.15 -14.97 -7.11
C ILE A 71 -13.51 -14.96 -5.61
N PRO A 72 -13.00 -13.99 -4.82
CA PRO A 72 -13.37 -13.84 -3.42
C PRO A 72 -14.88 -13.66 -3.24
N GLY A 73 -15.46 -14.33 -2.23
CA GLY A 73 -16.89 -14.24 -1.94
C GLY A 73 -17.79 -15.06 -2.85
N GLY A 74 -17.24 -15.85 -3.78
CA GLY A 74 -18.01 -16.72 -4.67
C GLY A 74 -18.86 -15.98 -5.71
N PHE A 75 -18.55 -14.72 -6.00
CA PHE A 75 -19.22 -13.91 -7.00
C PHE A 75 -18.87 -14.33 -8.44
N LYS A 76 -19.73 -13.94 -9.38
CA LYS A 76 -19.41 -13.99 -10.81
C LYS A 76 -18.59 -12.76 -11.21
N PRO A 77 -17.77 -12.83 -12.30
CA PRO A 77 -16.94 -11.71 -12.73
C PRO A 77 -17.69 -10.39 -12.91
N ARG A 78 -18.92 -10.42 -13.44
CA ARG A 78 -19.75 -9.22 -13.67
C ARG A 78 -20.38 -8.64 -12.42
N GLU A 79 -20.32 -9.35 -11.30
CA GLU A 79 -20.90 -8.91 -10.02
C GLU A 79 -19.91 -8.13 -9.18
N ILE A 80 -18.64 -8.11 -9.55
CA ILE A 80 -17.55 -7.47 -8.81
C ILE A 80 -16.87 -6.36 -9.63
N PRO A 81 -16.27 -5.36 -8.98
CA PRO A 81 -15.47 -4.37 -9.69
C PRO A 81 -14.20 -4.98 -10.28
N GLN A 82 -13.68 -4.40 -11.36
CA GLN A 82 -12.29 -4.58 -11.72
C GLN A 82 -11.43 -3.66 -10.86
N LEU A 83 -10.64 -4.24 -9.99
CA LEU A 83 -9.67 -3.50 -9.21
C LEU A 83 -8.40 -3.31 -10.04
N VAL A 84 -7.88 -2.09 -10.05
CA VAL A 84 -6.63 -1.73 -10.71
C VAL A 84 -5.71 -1.12 -9.68
N VAL A 85 -4.46 -1.57 -9.61
CA VAL A 85 -3.45 -1.03 -8.72
C VAL A 85 -2.26 -0.52 -9.52
N LEU A 86 -1.98 0.78 -9.38
CA LEU A 86 -0.82 1.43 -9.98
C LEU A 86 0.24 1.63 -8.89
N THR A 87 1.46 1.17 -9.13
CA THR A 87 2.53 1.29 -8.15
C THR A 87 3.79 1.89 -8.74
N PHE A 88 4.51 2.63 -7.91
CA PHE A 88 5.80 3.23 -8.25
C PHE A 88 6.83 2.82 -7.22
N ASP A 89 7.99 2.39 -7.71
CA ASP A 89 9.14 2.07 -6.90
C ASP A 89 10.16 3.21 -6.89
N ASP A 90 11.06 3.20 -5.93
CA ASP A 90 12.21 4.08 -5.74
C ASP A 90 11.92 5.43 -5.07
N SER A 91 12.83 6.37 -5.30
CA SER A 91 12.81 7.69 -4.69
C SER A 91 11.74 8.60 -5.27
N VAL A 92 11.16 9.44 -4.42
CA VAL A 92 10.24 10.52 -4.80
C VAL A 92 11.00 11.84 -4.70
N ASN A 93 11.12 12.58 -5.82
CA ASN A 93 11.87 13.83 -5.87
C ASN A 93 11.44 14.76 -7.02
N ASP A 94 12.18 15.85 -7.24
CA ASP A 94 11.85 16.84 -8.26
C ASP A 94 11.91 16.29 -9.70
N LEU A 95 12.66 15.19 -9.94
CA LEU A 95 12.78 14.58 -11.27
C LEU A 95 11.51 13.83 -11.70
N ASN A 96 10.70 13.38 -10.75
CA ASN A 96 9.49 12.60 -11.07
C ASN A 96 8.16 13.25 -10.63
N LEU A 97 8.21 14.38 -9.91
CA LEU A 97 7.00 15.06 -9.45
C LEU A 97 6.06 15.46 -10.59
N HIS A 98 6.60 15.91 -11.74
CA HIS A 98 5.80 16.31 -12.90
C HIS A 98 5.03 15.14 -13.50
N ILE A 99 5.59 13.91 -13.43
CA ILE A 99 4.93 12.65 -13.86
C ILE A 99 3.70 12.40 -12.99
N TYR A 100 3.86 12.44 -11.66
CA TYR A 100 2.77 12.19 -10.72
C TYR A 100 1.66 13.23 -10.84
N ARG A 101 2.00 14.53 -11.08
CA ARG A 101 1.01 15.58 -11.36
C ARG A 101 0.21 15.29 -12.62
N ARG A 102 0.88 14.83 -13.69
CA ARG A 102 0.23 14.51 -14.96
C ARG A 102 -0.70 13.30 -14.84
N LEU A 103 -0.38 12.34 -13.97
CA LEU A 103 -1.20 11.15 -13.74
C LEU A 103 -2.37 11.42 -12.79
N PHE A 104 -2.17 12.14 -11.69
CA PHE A 104 -3.12 12.20 -10.59
C PHE A 104 -3.79 13.56 -10.36
N GLU A 105 -3.27 14.66 -10.90
CA GLU A 105 -3.79 16.01 -10.65
C GLU A 105 -4.66 16.53 -11.80
N GLN A 106 -5.16 15.68 -12.69
CA GLN A 106 -6.00 16.04 -13.84
C GLN A 106 -7.51 15.78 -13.59
N GLY A 107 -7.91 15.65 -12.33
CA GLY A 107 -9.32 15.47 -11.96
C GLY A 107 -9.87 14.07 -12.20
N ARG A 108 -9.02 13.07 -12.41
CA ARG A 108 -9.45 11.66 -12.57
C ARG A 108 -10.02 11.09 -11.29
N THR A 109 -11.19 10.48 -11.39
CA THR A 109 -11.93 9.92 -10.25
C THR A 109 -12.37 8.49 -10.51
N ASN A 110 -12.54 7.75 -9.43
CA ASN A 110 -13.25 6.47 -9.42
C ASN A 110 -14.77 6.68 -9.53
N PRO A 111 -15.57 5.64 -9.84
CA PRO A 111 -17.04 5.74 -9.96
C PRO A 111 -17.79 6.23 -8.70
N ASN A 112 -17.13 6.19 -7.53
CA ASN A 112 -17.66 6.75 -6.30
C ASN A 112 -17.34 8.25 -6.10
N GLY A 113 -16.72 8.90 -7.09
CA GLY A 113 -16.33 10.32 -7.07
C GLY A 113 -15.03 10.63 -6.31
N CYS A 114 -14.39 9.65 -5.69
CA CYS A 114 -13.09 9.84 -5.05
C CYS A 114 -11.96 9.87 -6.07
N PRO A 115 -10.90 10.67 -5.85
CA PRO A 115 -9.72 10.66 -6.72
C PRO A 115 -9.12 9.26 -6.86
N ILE A 116 -8.54 8.97 -8.02
CA ILE A 116 -7.73 7.77 -8.19
C ILE A 116 -6.48 7.85 -7.31
N SER A 117 -5.99 6.72 -6.85
CA SER A 117 -4.83 6.65 -5.97
C SER A 117 -3.86 5.55 -6.39
N ALA A 118 -2.61 5.66 -5.97
CA ALA A 118 -1.54 4.71 -6.25
C ALA A 118 -0.80 4.33 -4.97
N THR A 119 0.00 3.26 -5.02
CA THR A 119 0.92 2.88 -3.96
C THR A 119 2.35 3.22 -4.36
N PHE A 120 3.07 3.93 -3.49
CA PHE A 120 4.46 4.30 -3.67
C PHE A 120 5.33 3.50 -2.71
N TYR A 121 6.16 2.62 -3.25
CA TYR A 121 7.21 1.91 -2.53
C TYR A 121 8.46 2.78 -2.52
N VAL A 122 8.66 3.51 -1.42
CA VAL A 122 9.65 4.59 -1.35
C VAL A 122 10.94 4.11 -0.73
N SER A 123 12.06 4.25 -1.45
CA SER A 123 13.42 4.09 -0.93
C SER A 123 13.93 5.41 -0.32
N HIS A 124 15.00 5.33 0.52
CA HIS A 124 15.46 6.50 1.26
C HIS A 124 16.33 7.45 0.43
N GLU A 125 17.37 6.90 -0.22
CA GLU A 125 18.36 7.73 -0.91
C GLU A 125 17.70 8.53 -2.06
N TRP A 126 18.04 9.82 -2.18
CA TRP A 126 17.48 10.75 -3.15
C TRP A 126 15.99 11.13 -2.97
N THR A 127 15.35 10.70 -1.89
CA THR A 127 13.94 11.03 -1.61
C THR A 127 13.81 12.42 -0.97
N ASP A 128 12.89 13.22 -1.52
CA ASP A 128 12.37 14.46 -0.95
C ASP A 128 11.13 14.13 -0.11
N TYR A 129 11.29 14.10 1.20
CA TYR A 129 10.22 13.72 2.13
C TYR A 129 9.08 14.74 2.18
N SER A 130 9.30 15.96 1.74
CA SER A 130 8.23 16.95 1.59
C SER A 130 7.24 16.55 0.48
N GLN A 131 7.75 15.91 -0.57
CA GLN A 131 6.91 15.38 -1.65
C GLN A 131 6.23 14.06 -1.26
N VAL A 132 6.89 13.20 -0.47
CA VAL A 132 6.25 12.03 0.14
C VAL A 132 5.05 12.45 0.99
N GLN A 133 5.20 13.49 1.85
CA GLN A 133 4.09 14.05 2.61
C GLN A 133 2.96 14.52 1.70
N ASN A 134 3.28 15.15 0.57
CA ASN A 134 2.29 15.65 -0.38
C ASN A 134 1.53 14.51 -1.09
N LEU A 135 2.21 13.44 -1.49
CA LEU A 135 1.56 12.25 -2.04
C LEU A 135 0.64 11.59 -1.01
N TYR A 136 1.13 11.43 0.21
CA TYR A 136 0.33 10.89 1.32
C TYR A 136 -0.91 11.75 1.60
N ALA A 137 -0.75 13.07 1.71
CA ALA A 137 -1.84 14.02 1.94
C ALA A 137 -2.92 14.00 0.84
N LYS A 138 -2.56 13.60 -0.39
CA LYS A 138 -3.49 13.48 -1.53
C LYS A 138 -4.22 12.14 -1.61
N GLY A 139 -3.96 11.21 -0.69
CA GLY A 139 -4.67 9.93 -0.64
C GLY A 139 -3.89 8.73 -1.16
N HIS A 140 -2.67 8.92 -1.64
CA HIS A 140 -1.82 7.80 -2.05
C HIS A 140 -1.36 6.98 -0.85
N GLU A 141 -1.06 5.72 -1.07
CA GLU A 141 -0.43 4.84 -0.08
C GLU A 141 1.08 4.97 -0.18
N ILE A 142 1.73 5.05 0.98
CA ILE A 142 3.20 5.03 1.10
C ILE A 142 3.60 3.71 1.75
N ALA A 143 4.50 3.00 1.11
CA ALA A 143 5.02 1.70 1.53
C ALA A 143 6.56 1.72 1.55
N SER A 144 7.17 0.75 2.20
CA SER A 144 8.63 0.66 2.35
C SER A 144 9.29 0.01 1.14
N HIS A 145 10.39 0.62 0.64
CA HIS A 145 11.26 0.05 -0.38
C HIS A 145 12.74 0.02 0.05
N SER A 146 12.97 -0.26 1.33
CA SER A 146 14.26 -0.27 2.01
C SER A 146 14.95 1.10 2.15
N VAL A 147 15.97 1.14 3.00
CA VAL A 147 16.81 2.33 3.18
C VAL A 147 17.90 2.40 2.11
N SER A 148 18.67 1.33 1.94
CA SER A 148 19.88 1.36 1.10
C SER A 148 19.66 0.89 -0.34
N HIS A 149 18.47 0.41 -0.68
CA HIS A 149 18.14 -0.17 -1.98
C HIS A 149 19.17 -1.25 -2.42
N SER A 150 19.50 -2.15 -1.51
CA SER A 150 20.49 -3.20 -1.73
C SER A 150 19.85 -4.57 -1.96
N PHE A 151 20.58 -5.49 -2.62
CA PHE A 151 20.15 -6.87 -2.79
C PHE A 151 20.01 -7.59 -1.44
N GLY A 152 18.81 -8.09 -1.14
CA GLY A 152 18.44 -8.62 0.16
C GLY A 152 18.59 -10.13 0.34
N GLU A 153 18.89 -10.90 -0.72
CA GLU A 153 18.93 -12.37 -0.70
C GLU A 153 19.67 -12.97 0.52
N LYS A 154 20.81 -12.35 0.87
CA LYS A 154 21.70 -12.82 1.95
C LYS A 154 21.62 -11.98 3.22
N PHE A 155 20.62 -11.14 3.36
CA PHE A 155 20.46 -10.34 4.57
C PHE A 155 20.04 -11.22 5.75
N SER A 156 20.63 -10.92 6.93
CA SER A 156 20.10 -11.44 8.19
C SER A 156 18.75 -10.79 8.51
N LYS A 157 18.02 -11.36 9.46
CA LYS A 157 16.75 -10.81 9.93
C LYS A 157 16.92 -9.38 10.49
N GLU A 158 18.00 -9.12 11.21
CA GLU A 158 18.36 -7.80 11.74
C GLU A 158 18.65 -6.81 10.61
N ARG A 159 19.31 -7.26 9.54
CA ARG A 159 19.59 -6.41 8.39
C ARG A 159 18.28 -6.07 7.66
N TRP A 160 17.38 -7.02 7.45
CA TRP A 160 16.06 -6.77 6.90
C TRP A 160 15.26 -5.79 7.77
N LEU A 161 15.33 -5.92 9.10
CA LEU A 161 14.71 -5.00 10.03
C LEU A 161 15.25 -3.57 9.85
N ASP A 162 16.58 -3.41 9.83
CA ASP A 162 17.24 -2.11 9.64
C ASP A 162 16.90 -1.47 8.28
N GLU A 163 16.65 -2.27 7.25
CA GLU A 163 16.29 -1.80 5.91
C GLU A 163 14.80 -1.43 5.81
N ILE A 164 13.91 -2.31 6.22
CA ILE A 164 12.46 -2.19 5.92
C ILE A 164 11.72 -1.46 7.03
N LEU A 165 11.91 -1.86 8.30
CA LEU A 165 11.34 -1.12 9.43
C LEU A 165 12.05 0.22 9.61
N GLY A 166 13.38 0.27 9.38
CA GLY A 166 14.12 1.53 9.37
C GLY A 166 13.55 2.53 8.37
N GLN A 167 13.22 2.11 7.15
CA GLN A 167 12.58 2.98 6.16
C GLN A 167 11.17 3.39 6.58
N LYS A 168 10.38 2.51 7.17
CA LYS A 168 9.07 2.85 7.74
C LYS A 168 9.18 3.97 8.79
N GLU A 169 10.17 3.89 9.68
CA GLU A 169 10.42 4.94 10.68
C GLU A 169 10.86 6.27 10.02
N ILE A 170 11.71 6.22 9.03
CA ILE A 170 12.18 7.40 8.27
C ILE A 170 11.01 8.06 7.54
N LEU A 171 10.14 7.29 6.88
CA LEU A 171 8.92 7.78 6.22
C LEU A 171 7.97 8.45 7.21
N HIS A 172 7.84 7.89 8.42
CA HIS A 172 7.07 8.51 9.49
C HIS A 172 7.69 9.83 9.97
N LEU A 173 8.96 9.80 10.35
CA LEU A 173 9.63 10.93 10.98
C LEU A 173 9.79 12.14 10.05
N TYR A 174 10.08 11.91 8.77
CA TYR A 174 10.41 12.97 7.82
C TYR A 174 9.37 13.17 6.72
N GLY A 175 8.59 12.14 6.39
CA GLY A 175 7.47 12.22 5.45
C GLY A 175 6.11 12.51 6.11
N GLY A 176 6.04 12.52 7.45
CA GLY A 176 4.79 12.77 8.18
C GLY A 176 3.72 11.71 7.97
N VAL A 177 4.10 10.52 7.50
CA VAL A 177 3.16 9.40 7.27
C VAL A 177 2.82 8.73 8.61
N ASP A 178 1.54 8.43 8.83
CA ASP A 178 1.16 7.63 10.01
C ASP A 178 1.81 6.24 9.93
N PRO A 179 2.60 5.81 10.94
CA PRO A 179 3.29 4.53 10.92
C PRO A 179 2.32 3.33 10.83
N ASN A 180 1.07 3.50 11.26
CA ASN A 180 0.04 2.48 11.11
C ASN A 180 -0.52 2.41 9.68
N GLU A 181 -0.26 3.41 8.85
CA GLU A 181 -0.63 3.42 7.42
C GLU A 181 0.50 2.95 6.49
N ILE A 182 1.72 2.79 6.99
CA ILE A 182 2.82 2.14 6.26
C ILE A 182 2.73 0.63 6.51
N ARG A 183 1.96 -0.06 5.67
CA ARG A 183 1.55 -1.46 5.88
C ARG A 183 2.26 -2.45 5.00
N GLY A 184 2.77 -2.00 3.87
CA GLY A 184 3.36 -2.85 2.85
C GLY A 184 4.83 -2.59 2.60
N MET A 185 5.44 -3.55 1.92
CA MET A 185 6.79 -3.39 1.39
C MET A 185 6.92 -4.04 0.01
N ARG A 186 7.97 -3.65 -0.71
CA ARG A 186 8.52 -4.35 -1.86
C ARG A 186 10.02 -4.44 -1.72
N ALA A 187 10.57 -5.63 -1.95
CA ALA A 187 12.01 -5.85 -1.92
C ALA A 187 12.67 -5.19 -3.15
N PRO A 188 13.78 -4.44 -2.98
CA PRO A 188 14.56 -3.97 -4.11
C PRO A 188 14.93 -5.12 -5.07
N PHE A 189 14.87 -4.86 -6.37
CA PHE A 189 15.13 -5.85 -7.43
C PHE A 189 14.20 -7.09 -7.39
N LEU A 190 13.10 -7.01 -6.63
CA LEU A 190 12.21 -8.14 -6.29
C LEU A 190 12.96 -9.29 -5.60
N GLN A 191 14.16 -9.01 -5.07
CA GLN A 191 15.03 -9.99 -4.44
C GLN A 191 14.64 -10.20 -2.99
N THR A 192 13.83 -11.20 -2.74
CA THR A 192 13.36 -11.54 -1.40
C THR A 192 14.44 -12.26 -0.57
N GLY A 193 14.26 -12.28 0.74
CA GLY A 193 15.12 -13.01 1.68
C GLY A 193 14.48 -14.31 2.20
N GLY A 194 13.45 -14.82 1.51
CA GLY A 194 12.71 -16.01 1.95
C GLY A 194 12.17 -15.88 3.37
N ASP A 195 12.16 -16.97 4.11
CA ASP A 195 11.63 -17.00 5.48
C ASP A 195 12.29 -15.95 6.39
N THR A 196 13.56 -15.63 6.20
CA THR A 196 14.26 -14.60 7.00
C THR A 196 13.60 -13.22 6.86
N MET A 197 13.20 -12.84 5.66
CA MET A 197 12.52 -11.59 5.38
C MET A 197 11.07 -11.63 5.88
N PHE A 198 10.32 -12.68 5.53
CA PHE A 198 8.90 -12.78 5.87
C PHE A 198 8.65 -12.92 7.38
N GLU A 199 9.52 -13.62 8.11
CA GLU A 199 9.49 -13.63 9.58
C GLU A 199 9.67 -12.23 10.17
N MET A 200 10.63 -11.46 9.65
CA MET A 200 10.84 -10.08 10.09
C MET A 200 9.61 -9.21 9.79
N LEU A 201 9.06 -9.30 8.60
CA LEU A 201 7.88 -8.52 8.20
C LEU A 201 6.67 -8.82 9.09
N HIS A 202 6.39 -10.09 9.34
CA HIS A 202 5.29 -10.52 10.19
C HIS A 202 5.49 -10.06 11.64
N GLN A 203 6.71 -10.19 12.20
CA GLN A 203 7.03 -9.74 13.55
C GLN A 203 7.04 -8.22 13.70
N ALA A 204 7.44 -7.48 12.65
CA ALA A 204 7.40 -6.02 12.60
C ALA A 204 6.01 -5.45 12.26
N ASN A 205 4.98 -6.32 12.23
CA ASN A 205 3.58 -5.96 11.99
C ASN A 205 3.37 -5.24 10.64
N PHE A 206 4.06 -5.69 9.60
CA PHE A 206 3.67 -5.39 8.23
C PHE A 206 2.46 -6.24 7.85
N SER A 207 1.61 -5.71 6.99
CA SER A 207 0.37 -6.39 6.58
C SER A 207 0.52 -7.15 5.27
N TYR A 208 1.43 -6.71 4.40
CA TYR A 208 1.62 -7.34 3.10
C TYR A 208 3.02 -7.10 2.50
N ASP A 209 3.39 -8.01 1.61
CA ASP A 209 4.48 -7.90 0.65
C ASP A 209 3.93 -7.83 -0.79
N SER A 210 4.69 -7.25 -1.71
CA SER A 210 4.42 -7.28 -3.15
C SER A 210 5.74 -7.39 -3.92
N SER A 211 6.44 -8.51 -3.70
CA SER A 211 7.74 -8.77 -4.31
C SER A 211 7.80 -10.06 -5.13
N LEU A 212 6.78 -10.94 -5.00
CA LEU A 212 6.79 -12.23 -5.70
C LEU A 212 6.16 -12.10 -7.10
N PRO A 213 6.93 -12.27 -8.19
CA PRO A 213 6.35 -12.37 -9.52
C PRO A 213 5.50 -13.63 -9.66
N VAL A 214 4.41 -13.52 -10.40
CA VAL A 214 3.49 -14.60 -10.72
C VAL A 214 3.30 -14.65 -12.23
N TYR A 215 3.30 -15.84 -12.83
CA TYR A 215 3.11 -15.98 -14.28
C TYR A 215 1.83 -15.34 -14.78
N ASP A 216 1.86 -14.89 -16.03
CA ASP A 216 0.79 -14.26 -16.81
C ASP A 216 -0.28 -15.26 -17.30
N ILE A 217 -0.68 -16.18 -16.44
CA ILE A 217 -1.72 -17.18 -16.77
C ILE A 217 -3.09 -16.52 -17.02
N ASP A 218 -3.94 -17.21 -17.74
CA ASP A 218 -5.32 -16.83 -18.01
C ASP A 218 -6.28 -17.94 -17.51
N PRO A 219 -7.15 -17.67 -16.55
CA PRO A 219 -7.34 -16.39 -15.84
C PRO A 219 -6.18 -16.06 -14.87
N PRO A 220 -6.00 -14.75 -14.54
CA PRO A 220 -4.91 -14.31 -13.66
C PRO A 220 -5.09 -14.73 -12.20
N TYR A 221 -3.98 -14.73 -11.48
CA TYR A 221 -3.91 -15.09 -10.07
C TYR A 221 -4.43 -13.97 -9.16
N TRP A 222 -5.13 -14.35 -8.10
CA TRP A 222 -5.57 -13.42 -7.06
C TRP A 222 -4.55 -13.29 -5.93
N PRO A 223 -4.45 -12.13 -5.25
CA PRO A 223 -3.69 -12.00 -4.00
C PRO A 223 -4.19 -12.99 -2.94
N TYR A 224 -3.31 -13.40 -2.03
CA TYR A 224 -3.56 -14.44 -1.05
C TYR A 224 -2.82 -14.17 0.26
N THR A 225 -3.08 -14.98 1.30
CA THR A 225 -2.34 -14.90 2.55
C THR A 225 -1.37 -16.06 2.72
N LEU A 226 -0.27 -15.80 3.42
CA LEU A 226 0.78 -16.76 3.68
C LEU A 226 0.51 -17.65 4.91
N ASP A 227 -0.75 -17.86 5.28
CA ASP A 227 -1.14 -18.88 6.26
C ASP A 227 -0.75 -20.28 5.78
N TYR A 228 -0.72 -20.45 4.48
CA TYR A 228 -0.41 -21.70 3.79
C TYR A 228 0.72 -21.50 2.77
N SER A 229 1.21 -22.64 2.24
CA SER A 229 2.26 -22.60 1.23
C SER A 229 1.81 -21.88 -0.05
N ILE A 230 2.73 -21.15 -0.67
CA ILE A 230 2.52 -20.65 -2.03
C ILE A 230 2.20 -21.82 -2.96
N ASN A 231 1.30 -21.62 -3.92
CA ASN A 231 0.87 -22.65 -4.87
C ASN A 231 1.09 -22.22 -6.33
N HIS A 232 2.01 -21.30 -6.55
CA HIS A 232 2.58 -20.95 -7.84
C HIS A 232 4.11 -21.09 -7.78
N ASP A 233 4.78 -21.03 -8.91
CA ASP A 233 6.23 -21.15 -8.98
C ASP A 233 6.93 -19.99 -8.27
N CYS A 234 8.02 -20.30 -7.60
CA CYS A 234 8.95 -19.32 -7.05
C CYS A 234 9.86 -18.81 -8.17
N MET A 235 9.54 -17.64 -8.73
CA MET A 235 10.24 -17.08 -9.87
C MET A 235 11.60 -16.47 -9.51
N ILE A 236 11.72 -15.91 -8.31
CA ILE A 236 12.94 -15.30 -7.77
C ILE A 236 13.16 -15.89 -6.37
N GLU A 237 14.08 -16.84 -6.28
CA GLU A 237 14.44 -17.48 -5.00
C GLU A 237 15.27 -16.55 -4.10
N PRO A 238 15.15 -16.71 -2.77
CA PRO A 238 14.32 -17.65 -2.02
C PRO A 238 12.90 -17.11 -1.74
N CYS A 239 11.88 -17.98 -1.89
CA CYS A 239 10.51 -17.67 -1.50
C CYS A 239 10.20 -18.16 -0.07
N PRO A 240 9.12 -17.66 0.58
CA PRO A 240 8.73 -18.10 1.91
C PRO A 240 8.26 -19.56 1.88
N SER A 241 8.64 -20.32 2.90
CA SER A 241 8.23 -21.71 3.09
C SER A 241 7.48 -21.95 4.41
N ASN A 242 7.54 -21.00 5.34
CA ASN A 242 6.83 -21.03 6.61
C ASN A 242 5.44 -20.41 6.53
N SER A 243 4.63 -20.64 7.56
CA SER A 243 3.29 -20.08 7.70
C SER A 243 3.36 -18.73 8.41
N TYR A 244 2.72 -17.71 7.82
CA TYR A 244 2.60 -16.33 8.33
C TYR A 244 1.11 -15.94 8.37
N PRO A 245 0.36 -16.32 9.41
CA PRO A 245 -1.09 -16.14 9.46
C PRO A 245 -1.51 -14.69 9.29
N GLY A 246 -2.44 -14.44 8.36
CA GLY A 246 -2.99 -13.10 8.07
C GLY A 246 -2.06 -12.16 7.31
N PHE A 247 -0.84 -12.59 6.94
CA PHE A 247 0.08 -11.79 6.14
C PHE A 247 -0.23 -11.96 4.64
N TRP A 248 -0.47 -10.85 3.94
CA TRP A 248 -0.87 -10.88 2.53
C TRP A 248 0.33 -10.88 1.59
N GLU A 249 0.19 -11.64 0.51
CA GLU A 249 1.04 -11.54 -0.66
C GLU A 249 0.23 -10.95 -1.82
N VAL A 250 0.66 -9.79 -2.30
CA VAL A 250 0.13 -9.15 -3.49
C VAL A 250 1.04 -9.51 -4.66
N GLY A 251 0.86 -10.73 -5.17
CA GLY A 251 1.68 -11.26 -6.25
C GLY A 251 1.68 -10.34 -7.46
N MET A 252 2.86 -10.15 -8.03
CA MET A 252 3.07 -9.32 -9.22
C MET A 252 2.80 -10.15 -10.48
N VAL A 253 1.52 -10.18 -10.92
CA VAL A 253 1.15 -10.87 -12.17
C VAL A 253 1.90 -10.24 -13.33
N MET A 254 2.71 -11.06 -14.03
CA MET A 254 3.57 -10.60 -15.11
C MET A 254 2.75 -10.07 -16.28
N TRP A 255 3.32 -9.11 -16.98
CA TRP A 255 2.81 -8.63 -18.25
C TRP A 255 3.43 -9.42 -19.39
N GLU A 256 2.71 -9.50 -20.48
CA GLU A 256 3.20 -9.94 -21.78
C GLU A 256 3.39 -8.72 -22.69
N ASP A 257 4.59 -8.55 -23.27
CA ASP A 257 4.83 -7.52 -24.27
C ASP A 257 4.22 -7.91 -25.63
N LEU A 258 4.23 -7.00 -26.61
CA LEU A 258 3.65 -7.24 -27.93
C LEU A 258 4.42 -8.29 -28.78
N ARG A 259 5.56 -8.78 -28.28
CA ARG A 259 6.39 -9.81 -28.93
C ARG A 259 6.30 -11.17 -28.22
N GLY A 260 5.47 -11.28 -27.15
CA GLY A 260 5.30 -12.48 -26.35
C GLY A 260 6.36 -12.65 -25.25
N GLY A 261 7.18 -11.63 -24.98
CA GLY A 261 8.10 -11.59 -23.85
C GLY A 261 7.37 -11.28 -22.55
N ARG A 262 7.84 -11.84 -21.43
CA ARG A 262 7.26 -11.64 -20.12
C ARG A 262 8.10 -10.70 -19.25
N CYS A 263 7.44 -9.89 -18.43
CA CYS A 263 8.08 -8.94 -17.55
C CYS A 263 7.28 -8.77 -16.25
N SER A 264 7.98 -8.72 -15.11
CA SER A 264 7.35 -8.49 -13.79
C SER A 264 6.94 -7.03 -13.58
N MET A 265 7.66 -6.10 -14.21
CA MET A 265 7.35 -4.67 -14.21
C MET A 265 7.28 -4.19 -15.68
N ALA A 266 6.34 -3.30 -15.97
CA ALA A 266 6.07 -2.88 -17.34
C ALA A 266 7.25 -2.17 -18.02
N ASP A 267 8.10 -1.50 -17.26
CA ASP A 267 9.34 -0.89 -17.75
C ASP A 267 10.47 -1.90 -18.02
N GLY A 268 10.33 -3.13 -17.53
CA GLY A 268 11.18 -4.26 -17.88
C GLY A 268 10.75 -5.02 -19.13
N CYS A 269 9.58 -4.73 -19.69
CA CYS A 269 9.11 -5.30 -20.96
C CYS A 269 9.91 -4.77 -22.17
N PHE A 270 9.80 -5.46 -23.31
CA PHE A 270 10.18 -4.86 -24.58
C PHE A 270 9.12 -3.80 -24.94
N ASN A 271 9.45 -2.53 -24.63
CA ASN A 271 8.51 -1.43 -24.80
C ASN A 271 8.36 -1.04 -26.28
N PRO A 272 7.13 -0.76 -26.76
CA PRO A 272 6.87 -0.23 -28.09
C PRO A 272 7.54 1.13 -28.34
N SER A 273 7.77 1.47 -29.60
CA SER A 273 8.44 2.70 -30.01
C SER A 273 7.51 3.89 -30.25
N ASP A 274 6.21 3.69 -30.08
CA ASP A 274 5.17 4.70 -30.33
C ASP A 274 4.00 4.58 -29.35
N GLU A 275 3.16 5.60 -29.37
CA GLU A 275 2.02 5.75 -28.46
C GLU A 275 0.98 4.65 -28.63
N ASP A 276 0.66 4.28 -29.87
CA ASP A 276 -0.35 3.26 -30.17
C ASP A 276 0.08 1.88 -29.65
N GLY A 277 1.36 1.54 -29.84
CA GLY A 277 1.91 0.29 -29.32
C GLY A 277 1.92 0.24 -27.81
N VAL A 278 2.24 1.34 -27.13
CA VAL A 278 2.18 1.41 -25.65
C VAL A 278 0.74 1.24 -25.17
N TYR A 279 -0.20 1.96 -25.77
CA TYR A 279 -1.62 1.83 -25.45
C TYR A 279 -2.09 0.37 -25.64
N GLU A 280 -1.76 -0.26 -26.76
CA GLU A 280 -2.16 -1.64 -27.07
C GLU A 280 -1.55 -2.64 -26.06
N MET A 281 -0.26 -2.50 -25.72
CA MET A 281 0.40 -3.36 -24.73
C MET A 281 -0.30 -3.30 -23.38
N VAL A 282 -0.61 -2.10 -22.88
CA VAL A 282 -1.28 -1.95 -21.58
C VAL A 282 -2.70 -2.51 -21.64
N LYS A 283 -3.45 -2.19 -22.71
CA LYS A 283 -4.84 -2.64 -22.91
C LYS A 283 -4.94 -4.16 -23.02
N ARG A 284 -4.02 -4.83 -23.73
CA ARG A 284 -4.01 -6.28 -23.87
C ARG A 284 -3.83 -6.97 -22.52
N ASN A 285 -2.88 -6.50 -21.70
CA ASN A 285 -2.68 -7.03 -20.35
C ASN A 285 -3.91 -6.77 -19.44
N PHE A 286 -4.49 -5.58 -19.50
CA PHE A 286 -5.71 -5.25 -18.78
C PHE A 286 -6.89 -6.18 -19.18
N LEU A 287 -7.11 -6.40 -20.46
CA LEU A 287 -8.22 -7.22 -20.94
C LEU A 287 -8.13 -8.67 -20.45
N ARG A 288 -6.93 -9.23 -20.29
CA ARG A 288 -6.74 -10.57 -19.69
C ARG A 288 -7.37 -10.68 -18.29
N HIS A 289 -7.30 -9.61 -17.48
CA HIS A 289 -7.96 -9.54 -16.18
C HIS A 289 -9.46 -9.22 -16.30
N TYR A 290 -9.77 -8.21 -17.07
CA TYR A 290 -11.12 -7.64 -17.16
C TYR A 290 -12.15 -8.60 -17.76
N THR A 291 -11.77 -9.39 -18.76
CA THR A 291 -12.67 -10.32 -19.47
C THR A 291 -12.68 -11.73 -18.89
N SER A 292 -11.84 -12.03 -17.92
CA SER A 292 -11.76 -13.35 -17.28
C SER A 292 -12.32 -13.34 -15.86
N ASN A 293 -11.49 -13.56 -14.84
CA ASN A 293 -11.90 -13.69 -13.44
C ASN A 293 -11.86 -12.37 -12.63
N ARG A 294 -11.55 -11.23 -13.26
CA ARG A 294 -11.45 -9.92 -12.58
C ARG A 294 -10.40 -9.85 -11.47
N ALA A 295 -9.40 -10.73 -11.47
CA ALA A 295 -8.26 -10.57 -10.56
C ALA A 295 -7.66 -9.16 -10.71
N PRO A 296 -7.18 -8.53 -9.62
CA PRO A 296 -6.67 -7.17 -9.66
C PRO A 296 -5.62 -6.98 -10.75
N PHE A 297 -5.79 -5.96 -11.59
CA PHE A 297 -4.81 -5.62 -12.61
C PHE A 297 -3.70 -4.76 -12.01
N GLY A 298 -2.51 -5.34 -11.88
CA GLY A 298 -1.33 -4.67 -11.36
C GLY A 298 -0.54 -3.96 -12.46
N MET A 299 -0.24 -2.67 -12.23
CA MET A 299 0.61 -1.83 -13.07
C MET A 299 1.82 -1.38 -12.24
N TYR A 300 2.98 -2.01 -12.47
CA TYR A 300 4.19 -1.84 -11.65
C TYR A 300 5.25 -1.11 -12.47
N PHE A 301 5.72 0.06 -11.98
CA PHE A 301 6.60 0.95 -12.72
C PHE A 301 7.67 1.59 -11.82
N HIS A 302 8.81 1.94 -12.47
CA HIS A 302 9.65 3.05 -12.04
C HIS A 302 9.24 4.31 -12.80
N SER A 303 9.24 5.46 -12.14
CA SER A 303 8.79 6.72 -12.75
C SER A 303 9.55 7.09 -14.03
N ARG A 304 10.80 6.64 -14.15
CA ARG A 304 11.67 6.87 -15.32
C ARG A 304 11.02 6.41 -16.63
N TRP A 305 10.20 5.37 -16.64
CA TRP A 305 9.51 4.90 -17.83
C TRP A 305 8.64 5.96 -18.50
N PHE A 306 8.04 6.84 -17.67
CA PHE A 306 7.16 7.91 -18.11
C PHE A 306 7.90 9.17 -18.61
N LEU A 307 9.23 9.22 -18.54
CA LEU A 307 10.02 10.29 -19.16
C LEU A 307 10.03 10.20 -20.68
N THR A 308 9.75 9.03 -21.22
CA THR A 308 9.56 8.83 -22.65
C THR A 308 8.15 9.29 -23.02
N GLU A 309 8.03 10.27 -23.90
CA GLU A 309 6.76 10.96 -24.17
C GLU A 309 5.68 10.02 -24.72
N HIS A 310 6.01 9.15 -25.65
CA HIS A 310 5.05 8.18 -26.19
C HIS A 310 4.60 7.15 -25.13
N ASN A 311 5.46 6.79 -24.17
CA ASN A 311 5.05 5.95 -23.05
C ASN A 311 4.00 6.66 -22.18
N MET A 312 4.28 7.93 -21.82
CA MET A 312 3.36 8.74 -21.03
C MET A 312 2.01 8.93 -21.75
N ASN A 313 2.05 9.27 -23.04
CA ASN A 313 0.84 9.57 -23.81
C ASN A 313 -0.01 8.30 -24.02
N GLY A 314 0.60 7.19 -24.44
CA GLY A 314 -0.08 5.90 -24.62
C GLY A 314 -0.69 5.38 -23.34
N PHE A 315 0.03 5.53 -22.22
CA PHE A 315 -0.49 5.16 -20.89
C PHE A 315 -1.66 6.04 -20.46
N ILE A 316 -1.56 7.38 -20.62
CA ILE A 316 -2.65 8.30 -20.28
C ILE A 316 -3.90 8.01 -21.12
N ARG A 317 -3.74 7.77 -22.41
CA ARG A 317 -4.85 7.41 -23.30
C ARG A 317 -5.56 6.15 -22.81
N PHE A 318 -4.81 5.11 -22.44
CA PHE A 318 -5.38 3.91 -21.84
C PHE A 318 -6.08 4.22 -20.50
N LEU A 319 -5.42 4.98 -19.61
CA LEU A 319 -5.95 5.34 -18.31
C LEU A 319 -7.27 6.09 -18.43
N ASP A 320 -7.34 7.07 -19.33
CA ASP A 320 -8.54 7.89 -19.54
C ASP A 320 -9.68 7.08 -20.17
N GLU A 321 -9.40 6.14 -21.09
CA GLU A 321 -10.40 5.22 -21.65
C GLU A 321 -10.91 4.25 -20.58
N MET A 322 -10.01 3.63 -19.83
CA MET A 322 -10.35 2.68 -18.77
C MET A 322 -11.26 3.33 -17.71
N LEU A 323 -10.97 4.56 -17.30
CA LEU A 323 -11.73 5.28 -16.28
C LEU A 323 -13.12 5.75 -16.75
N GLN A 324 -13.49 5.58 -18.03
CA GLN A 324 -14.87 5.78 -18.50
C GLN A 324 -15.80 4.62 -18.09
N LEU A 325 -15.25 3.49 -17.69
CA LEU A 325 -16.03 2.33 -17.27
C LEU A 325 -16.41 2.48 -15.78
N ASP A 326 -17.69 2.31 -15.48
CA ASP A 326 -18.25 2.51 -14.14
C ASP A 326 -18.10 1.31 -13.19
N ASP A 327 -17.48 0.24 -13.66
CA ASP A 327 -17.14 -0.95 -12.88
C ASP A 327 -15.64 -1.06 -12.55
N ILE A 328 -14.83 -0.03 -12.82
CA ILE A 328 -13.40 -0.01 -12.56
C ILE A 328 -13.06 0.91 -11.38
N TYR A 329 -12.19 0.43 -10.49
CA TYR A 329 -11.68 1.18 -9.36
C TYR A 329 -10.15 1.12 -9.34
N LEU A 330 -9.50 2.27 -9.58
CA LEU A 330 -8.05 2.44 -9.44
C LEU A 330 -7.76 2.87 -8.01
N VAL A 331 -7.20 1.95 -7.24
CA VAL A 331 -7.06 2.03 -5.78
C VAL A 331 -5.65 1.65 -5.34
N THR A 332 -5.34 1.87 -4.06
CA THR A 332 -4.08 1.43 -3.48
C THR A 332 -4.07 -0.08 -3.19
N ASN A 333 -2.88 -0.66 -2.99
CA ASN A 333 -2.77 -2.08 -2.61
C ASN A 333 -3.52 -2.36 -1.29
N TRP A 334 -3.42 -1.46 -0.31
CA TRP A 334 -4.15 -1.64 0.94
C TRP A 334 -5.68 -1.56 0.76
N GLN A 335 -6.18 -0.67 -0.07
CA GLN A 335 -7.60 -0.60 -0.40
C GLN A 335 -8.07 -1.89 -1.10
N MET A 336 -7.30 -2.39 -2.05
CA MET A 336 -7.57 -3.68 -2.70
C MET A 336 -7.63 -4.83 -1.68
N ILE A 337 -6.66 -4.92 -0.75
CA ILE A 337 -6.66 -5.91 0.33
C ILE A 337 -7.92 -5.76 1.21
N GLN A 338 -8.36 -4.53 1.53
CA GLN A 338 -9.60 -4.32 2.27
C GLN A 338 -10.82 -4.88 1.54
N TRP A 339 -10.86 -4.77 0.22
CA TRP A 339 -11.92 -5.40 -0.57
C TRP A 339 -11.81 -6.95 -0.52
N MET A 340 -10.59 -7.49 -0.62
CA MET A 340 -10.35 -8.94 -0.51
C MET A 340 -10.79 -9.51 0.85
N ARG A 341 -10.61 -8.74 1.92
CA ARG A 341 -11.04 -9.08 3.29
C ARG A 341 -12.55 -9.02 3.46
N ASN A 342 -13.23 -8.17 2.72
CA ASN A 342 -14.68 -8.02 2.74
C ASN A 342 -15.23 -7.86 1.32
N PRO A 343 -15.25 -8.95 0.54
CA PRO A 343 -15.69 -8.92 -0.84
C PRO A 343 -17.08 -8.31 -0.98
N THR A 344 -17.16 -7.21 -1.71
CA THR A 344 -18.37 -6.40 -1.84
C THR A 344 -18.77 -6.35 -3.31
N PRO A 345 -20.03 -6.67 -3.65
CA PRO A 345 -20.49 -6.65 -5.04
C PRO A 345 -20.54 -5.23 -5.61
N LEU A 346 -20.43 -5.12 -6.93
CA LEU A 346 -20.39 -3.86 -7.67
C LEU A 346 -21.52 -2.90 -7.31
N THR A 347 -22.72 -3.42 -7.09
CA THR A 347 -23.91 -2.65 -6.70
C THR A 347 -23.76 -1.89 -5.37
N HIS A 348 -22.85 -2.32 -4.50
CA HIS A 348 -22.58 -1.70 -3.20
C HIS A 348 -21.27 -0.90 -3.14
N MET A 349 -20.45 -0.92 -4.22
CA MET A 349 -19.12 -0.32 -4.22
C MET A 349 -19.12 1.19 -3.95
N LYS A 350 -20.11 1.94 -4.41
CA LYS A 350 -20.22 3.38 -4.12
C LYS A 350 -20.31 3.72 -2.62
N LYS A 351 -20.71 2.74 -1.79
CA LYS A 351 -20.81 2.86 -0.33
C LYS A 351 -19.74 2.09 0.41
N PHE A 352 -18.81 1.47 -0.30
CA PHE A 352 -17.71 0.69 0.31
C PHE A 352 -16.71 1.63 0.97
N LYS A 353 -16.77 1.74 2.29
CA LYS A 353 -16.01 2.72 3.09
C LYS A 353 -14.49 2.73 2.82
N PRO A 354 -13.80 1.58 2.66
CA PRO A 354 -12.37 1.59 2.37
C PRO A 354 -11.97 2.31 1.08
N PHE A 355 -12.88 2.44 0.10
CA PHE A 355 -12.65 3.19 -1.14
C PHE A 355 -13.15 4.64 -1.07
N GLY A 356 -13.76 5.03 0.05
CA GLY A 356 -14.13 6.42 0.32
C GLY A 356 -12.90 7.29 0.54
N CYS A 357 -13.02 8.58 0.23
CA CYS A 357 -11.94 9.55 0.39
C CYS A 357 -12.03 10.41 1.68
N ASP A 358 -12.93 10.09 2.58
CA ASP A 358 -13.08 10.82 3.85
C ASP A 358 -11.83 10.69 4.75
N HIS A 359 -11.12 9.56 4.67
CA HIS A 359 -9.88 9.32 5.42
C HIS A 359 -8.77 10.32 5.07
N ILE A 360 -8.77 10.87 3.85
CA ILE A 360 -7.78 11.87 3.41
C ILE A 360 -7.82 13.12 4.30
N ARG A 361 -9.00 13.48 4.82
CA ARG A 361 -9.16 14.65 5.70
C ARG A 361 -8.42 14.54 7.02
N ASN A 362 -8.09 13.32 7.44
CA ASN A 362 -7.37 13.06 8.69
C ASN A 362 -5.85 13.01 8.49
N ARG A 363 -5.38 13.08 7.25
CA ARG A 363 -3.96 13.09 6.91
C ARG A 363 -3.33 14.46 7.14
N PRO A 364 -2.01 14.55 7.29
CA PRO A 364 -1.34 15.83 7.47
C PRO A 364 -1.60 16.75 6.27
N PRO A 365 -1.54 18.07 6.45
CA PRO A 365 -1.70 19.01 5.36
C PRO A 365 -0.53 18.90 4.37
N LEU A 366 -0.74 19.44 3.16
CA LEU A 366 0.32 19.56 2.17
C LEU A 366 1.51 20.33 2.73
N CYS A 367 2.71 19.85 2.46
CA CYS A 367 3.97 20.52 2.77
C CYS A 367 4.17 21.69 1.80
N LYS A 368 3.79 22.91 2.22
CA LYS A 368 3.90 24.15 1.39
C LYS A 368 5.21 24.89 1.55
N ALA A 369 5.92 24.71 2.66
CA ALA A 369 7.16 25.39 2.98
C ALA A 369 8.22 24.39 3.46
N PRO A 370 8.73 23.52 2.57
CA PRO A 370 9.77 22.58 2.93
C PRO A 370 11.08 23.30 3.24
N HIS A 371 11.84 22.74 4.18
CA HIS A 371 13.18 23.18 4.48
C HIS A 371 14.20 22.07 4.22
N THR A 372 15.43 22.46 3.94
CA THR A 372 16.53 21.55 3.68
C THR A 372 17.36 21.38 4.94
N CYS A 373 17.36 20.20 5.50
CA CYS A 373 18.17 19.79 6.63
C CYS A 373 19.58 19.41 6.15
N LYS A 374 20.62 19.88 6.84
CA LYS A 374 21.99 19.41 6.67
C LYS A 374 22.34 18.47 7.80
N ALA A 375 22.66 17.24 7.51
CA ALA A 375 22.93 16.22 8.51
C ALA A 375 24.23 15.46 8.21
N ARG A 376 24.97 15.12 9.26
CA ARG A 376 26.24 14.38 9.13
C ARG A 376 25.97 12.93 8.75
N PHE A 377 26.69 12.46 7.74
CA PHE A 377 26.77 11.06 7.36
C PHE A 377 28.24 10.63 7.22
N ARG A 378 28.73 9.87 8.18
CA ARG A 378 30.17 9.51 8.26
C ARG A 378 31.05 10.78 8.24
N SER A 379 31.89 10.95 7.20
CA SER A 379 32.77 12.11 7.02
C SER A 379 32.17 13.24 6.17
N GLU A 380 30.96 13.08 5.65
CA GLU A 380 30.32 14.06 4.74
C GLU A 380 29.06 14.68 5.34
N ILE A 381 28.58 15.76 4.74
CA ILE A 381 27.27 16.35 5.03
C ILE A 381 26.34 15.99 3.89
N ARG A 382 25.22 15.35 4.22
CA ARG A 382 24.11 15.09 3.29
C ARG A 382 22.93 15.99 3.59
N THR A 383 22.09 16.16 2.60
CA THR A 383 20.86 16.97 2.71
C THR A 383 19.64 16.07 2.70
N LEU A 384 18.62 16.49 3.45
CA LEU A 384 17.29 15.88 3.47
C LEU A 384 16.26 17.02 3.45
N LYS A 385 15.27 16.93 2.57
CA LYS A 385 14.21 17.94 2.42
C LYS A 385 12.90 17.43 3.03
N THR A 386 12.29 18.24 3.90
CA THR A 386 11.11 17.85 4.68
C THR A 386 10.33 19.06 5.19
N CYS A 387 9.08 18.87 5.63
CA CYS A 387 8.32 19.79 6.48
C CYS A 387 8.33 19.40 7.97
N GLN A 388 8.96 18.29 8.31
CA GLN A 388 9.08 17.77 9.68
C GLN A 388 10.38 18.27 10.33
N LYS A 389 10.56 17.95 11.62
CA LYS A 389 11.82 18.29 12.34
C LYS A 389 13.03 17.65 11.65
N CYS A 390 14.12 18.41 11.52
CA CYS A 390 15.36 17.91 10.96
C CYS A 390 15.97 16.77 11.78
N PRO A 391 16.60 15.77 11.14
CA PRO A 391 17.38 14.76 11.83
C PRO A 391 18.63 15.35 12.50
N GLN A 392 19.10 14.71 13.56
CA GLN A 392 20.37 15.03 14.22
C GLN A 392 21.57 14.48 13.44
N SER A 393 21.42 13.32 12.83
CA SER A 393 22.34 12.70 11.88
C SER A 393 21.59 12.25 10.64
N TYR A 394 22.28 12.12 9.49
CA TYR A 394 21.61 11.64 8.28
C TYR A 394 21.06 10.22 8.51
N PRO A 395 19.75 10.01 8.29
CA PRO A 395 19.15 8.70 8.47
C PRO A 395 19.79 7.66 7.55
N TRP A 396 20.04 6.46 8.07
CA TRP A 396 20.56 5.34 7.31
C TRP A 396 20.22 4.03 7.99
N THR A 397 20.62 2.90 7.40
CA THR A 397 20.38 1.58 7.98
C THR A 397 20.82 1.49 9.44
N GLY A 398 19.92 1.08 10.32
CA GLY A 398 20.14 0.99 11.76
C GLY A 398 20.17 2.32 12.53
N ASN A 399 19.95 3.45 11.83
CA ASN A 399 19.86 4.79 12.42
C ASN A 399 18.79 5.62 11.73
N ASN A 400 17.71 5.93 12.40
CA ASN A 400 16.63 6.77 11.86
C ASN A 400 16.89 8.28 11.94
N GLY A 401 18.05 8.71 12.44
CA GLY A 401 18.47 10.10 12.51
C GLY A 401 17.86 10.92 13.67
N SER A 402 17.06 10.33 14.55
CA SER A 402 16.41 11.06 15.65
C SER A 402 17.29 11.25 16.90
N GLY A 403 18.46 10.61 16.98
CA GLY A 403 19.43 10.67 18.07
C GLY A 403 19.37 9.49 19.00
#